data_3f5a798298911a86656df2678db5685d
#
_entry.id   3f5a798298911a86656df2678db5685d
#
_cell.length_a   1.000
_cell.length_b   1.000
_cell.length_c   1.000
_cell.angle_alpha   90.00
_cell.angle_beta   90.00
_cell.angle_gamma   90.00
#
_symmetry.space_group_name_H-M   'P 1'
#
loop_
_entity.id
_entity.type
_entity.pdbx_description
1 polymer ?
#
loop_
_entity_poly.entity_id
_entity_poly.type
_entity_poly.pdbx_seq_one_letter_code
_entity_poly.pdbx_strand_id
1 'polypeptide(L)'
;MGKPRKVEIFPGDEIGFVTILSEEEKAKSGHRRYRVRCRCGKEYTVLRPTLLHGIPKCVECGRKYSVKSDKGNVCGQRINNWEVLEEVEKNAYGARKFKCRCTSCGSISVKSKRQMEHNKSGRCENCKPDYQFVIDGDVATGILPDGTEFCISVQDLERVDAKCWRLNSKGYIQTRADDGRNHVHLHQFILGTDISVIVDHINRNPCDCRRENLRIVTAQQNSWNRSLARNNTTGYVGVSLIKSKKLYRAQISIHERDIGLGQSKDPVVCAQMYNIASDFLFGEYKGHVNDVPDPPLELIQKIHERCRPFRDDKALAALDLCGHFLLEGTA
;
A
#
# COMPACT_ATOMS: atom_id res chain seq x y z
N MET A 1 -4.01 -31.99 -22.35
CA MET A 1 -2.95 -31.09 -22.81
C MET A 1 -1.65 -31.86 -22.87
N GLY A 2 -1.09 -32.09 -24.08
CA GLY A 2 0.14 -32.85 -24.30
C GLY A 2 1.34 -32.14 -23.69
N LYS A 3 2.24 -32.89 -23.05
CA LYS A 3 3.52 -32.38 -22.56
C LYS A 3 4.29 -31.75 -23.74
N PRO A 4 4.89 -30.55 -23.59
CA PRO A 4 5.67 -29.95 -24.66
C PRO A 4 6.80 -30.90 -25.06
N ARG A 5 6.98 -31.11 -26.38
CA ARG A 5 8.06 -31.95 -26.92
C ARG A 5 9.40 -31.43 -26.40
N LYS A 6 10.20 -32.32 -25.79
CA LYS A 6 11.57 -31.99 -25.41
C LYS A 6 12.37 -31.68 -26.66
N VAL A 7 12.80 -30.43 -26.81
CA VAL A 7 13.75 -30.04 -27.85
C VAL A 7 15.06 -30.75 -27.57
N GLU A 8 15.49 -31.65 -28.44
CA GLU A 8 16.80 -32.29 -28.37
C GLU A 8 17.84 -31.40 -29.04
N ILE A 9 19.06 -31.38 -28.54
CA ILE A 9 20.17 -30.53 -28.98
C ILE A 9 21.34 -31.49 -29.30
N PHE A 10 21.85 -31.38 -30.51
CA PHE A 10 22.91 -32.23 -31.06
C PHE A 10 24.18 -31.45 -31.35
N PRO A 11 25.35 -32.11 -31.36
CA PRO A 11 26.58 -31.53 -31.92
C PRO A 11 26.36 -31.08 -33.36
N GLY A 12 26.80 -29.89 -33.71
CA GLY A 12 26.57 -29.28 -35.00
C GLY A 12 25.39 -28.31 -35.05
N ASP A 13 24.45 -28.37 -34.12
CA ASP A 13 23.32 -27.43 -34.10
C ASP A 13 23.80 -26.00 -33.89
N GLU A 14 23.21 -25.06 -34.67
CA GLU A 14 23.41 -23.65 -34.49
C GLU A 14 22.25 -23.02 -33.71
N ILE A 15 22.53 -22.47 -32.51
CA ILE A 15 21.56 -21.82 -31.68
C ILE A 15 22.00 -20.38 -31.36
N GLY A 16 21.35 -19.39 -31.95
CA GLY A 16 21.71 -17.99 -31.79
C GLY A 16 23.10 -17.66 -32.39
N PHE A 17 24.05 -17.36 -31.53
CA PHE A 17 25.42 -17.01 -31.90
C PHE A 17 26.43 -18.13 -31.70
N VAL A 18 25.97 -19.34 -31.43
CA VAL A 18 26.87 -20.46 -31.08
C VAL A 18 26.55 -21.70 -31.85
N THR A 19 27.58 -22.49 -32.14
CA THR A 19 27.50 -23.86 -32.66
C THR A 19 27.80 -24.82 -31.56
N ILE A 20 26.99 -25.87 -31.39
CA ILE A 20 27.15 -26.89 -30.37
C ILE A 20 28.30 -27.82 -30.78
N LEU A 21 29.27 -28.00 -29.89
CA LEU A 21 30.42 -28.90 -30.17
C LEU A 21 30.20 -30.27 -29.54
N SER A 22 29.81 -30.33 -28.28
CA SER A 22 29.58 -31.58 -27.55
C SER A 22 28.66 -31.36 -26.35
N GLU A 23 28.00 -32.44 -25.89
CA GLU A 23 27.39 -32.48 -24.57
C GLU A 23 28.45 -32.83 -23.54
N GLU A 24 28.47 -32.14 -22.40
CA GLU A 24 29.38 -32.40 -21.29
C GLU A 24 28.63 -32.95 -20.08
N GLU A 25 29.36 -33.34 -19.03
CA GLU A 25 28.78 -33.82 -17.77
C GLU A 25 27.81 -32.79 -17.20
N LYS A 26 26.77 -33.30 -16.55
CA LYS A 26 25.76 -32.44 -15.94
C LYS A 26 26.38 -31.55 -14.87
N ALA A 27 25.87 -30.30 -14.79
CA ALA A 27 26.26 -29.39 -13.74
C ALA A 27 25.76 -29.89 -12.35
N LYS A 28 26.34 -29.41 -11.27
CA LYS A 28 25.90 -29.73 -9.89
C LYS A 28 24.39 -29.40 -9.66
N SER A 29 23.81 -28.54 -10.48
CA SER A 29 22.39 -28.20 -10.50
C SER A 29 21.50 -29.21 -11.25
N GLY A 30 22.07 -30.30 -11.78
CA GLY A 30 21.35 -31.34 -12.55
C GLY A 30 21.07 -30.96 -14.02
N HIS A 31 21.36 -29.75 -14.45
CA HIS A 31 21.14 -29.33 -15.84
C HIS A 31 22.24 -29.86 -16.77
N ARG A 32 21.85 -30.25 -18.01
CA ARG A 32 22.81 -30.62 -19.06
C ARG A 32 23.65 -29.41 -19.44
N ARG A 33 24.94 -29.65 -19.70
CA ARG A 33 25.93 -28.68 -20.15
C ARG A 33 26.38 -29.00 -21.57
N TYR A 34 26.65 -27.96 -22.33
CA TYR A 34 27.11 -28.11 -23.71
C TYR A 34 28.35 -27.23 -23.92
N ARG A 35 29.37 -27.81 -24.54
CA ARG A 35 30.50 -27.06 -25.06
C ARG A 35 30.09 -26.44 -26.38
N VAL A 36 30.27 -25.14 -26.53
CA VAL A 36 29.82 -24.41 -27.68
C VAL A 36 30.93 -23.51 -28.22
N ARG A 37 30.90 -23.26 -29.51
CA ARG A 37 31.78 -22.31 -30.20
C ARG A 37 30.97 -21.09 -30.62
N CYS A 38 31.34 -19.93 -30.16
CA CYS A 38 30.74 -18.67 -30.58
C CYS A 38 31.19 -18.33 -32.02
N ARG A 39 30.38 -17.60 -32.77
CA ARG A 39 30.75 -17.09 -34.12
C ARG A 39 32.10 -16.35 -34.17
N CYS A 40 32.60 -15.81 -33.07
CA CYS A 40 33.92 -15.20 -32.97
C CYS A 40 35.06 -16.23 -32.78
N GLY A 41 34.78 -17.54 -32.79
CA GLY A 41 35.73 -18.61 -32.59
C GLY A 41 35.96 -19.03 -31.14
N LYS A 42 35.51 -18.25 -30.16
CA LYS A 42 35.70 -18.54 -28.70
C LYS A 42 34.85 -19.70 -28.27
N GLU A 43 35.45 -20.70 -27.61
CA GLU A 43 34.74 -21.82 -27.01
C GLU A 43 34.49 -21.62 -25.53
N TYR A 44 33.32 -22.07 -25.05
CA TYR A 44 32.93 -22.01 -23.63
C TYR A 44 31.80 -23.00 -23.37
N THR A 45 31.51 -23.21 -22.09
CA THR A 45 30.42 -24.12 -21.69
C THR A 45 29.17 -23.33 -21.29
N VAL A 46 28.01 -23.82 -21.69
CA VAL A 46 26.71 -23.22 -21.43
C VAL A 46 25.70 -24.25 -20.94
N LEU A 47 24.79 -23.83 -20.07
CA LEU A 47 23.71 -24.69 -19.58
C LEU A 47 22.55 -24.78 -20.59
N ARG A 48 21.86 -25.92 -20.64
CA ARG A 48 20.71 -26.15 -21.53
C ARG A 48 19.62 -25.06 -21.45
N PRO A 49 19.20 -24.56 -20.25
CA PRO A 49 18.22 -23.48 -20.18
C PRO A 49 18.67 -22.19 -20.89
N THR A 50 19.95 -21.86 -20.83
CA THR A 50 20.51 -20.68 -21.53
C THR A 50 20.45 -20.84 -23.04
N LEU A 51 20.63 -22.05 -23.57
CA LEU A 51 20.49 -22.33 -25.01
C LEU A 51 19.06 -22.18 -25.50
N LEU A 52 18.07 -22.62 -24.69
CA LEU A 52 16.65 -22.65 -25.09
C LEU A 52 15.90 -21.34 -24.85
N HIS A 53 16.31 -20.56 -23.84
CA HIS A 53 15.58 -19.36 -23.42
C HIS A 53 16.38 -18.06 -23.58
N GLY A 54 17.62 -18.13 -24.03
CA GLY A 54 18.50 -16.99 -24.25
C GLY A 54 18.99 -16.90 -25.69
N ILE A 55 19.75 -15.84 -25.97
CA ILE A 55 20.58 -15.74 -27.19
C ILE A 55 22.01 -16.01 -26.74
N PRO A 56 22.49 -17.27 -26.78
CA PRO A 56 23.81 -17.63 -26.29
C PRO A 56 24.91 -16.97 -27.13
N LYS A 57 25.82 -16.29 -26.47
CA LYS A 57 27.00 -15.64 -27.04
C LYS A 57 28.11 -15.53 -25.98
N CYS A 58 29.38 -15.57 -26.39
CA CYS A 58 30.46 -15.39 -25.43
C CYS A 58 30.46 -13.99 -24.81
N VAL A 59 31.15 -13.82 -23.68
CA VAL A 59 31.19 -12.55 -22.93
C VAL A 59 31.64 -11.39 -23.80
N GLU A 60 32.63 -11.60 -24.67
CA GLU A 60 33.15 -10.57 -25.57
C GLU A 60 32.13 -10.17 -26.64
N CYS A 61 31.49 -11.17 -27.30
CA CYS A 61 30.40 -10.91 -28.23
C CYS A 61 29.18 -10.31 -27.50
N GLY A 62 28.94 -10.73 -26.28
CA GLY A 62 27.92 -10.12 -25.42
C GLY A 62 28.14 -8.64 -25.19
N ARG A 63 29.38 -8.22 -24.97
CA ARG A 63 29.76 -6.80 -24.85
C ARG A 63 29.76 -6.07 -26.20
N LYS A 64 30.22 -6.73 -27.27
CA LYS A 64 30.30 -6.14 -28.62
C LYS A 64 28.93 -6.01 -29.29
N TYR A 65 28.05 -6.98 -29.10
CA TYR A 65 26.68 -7.05 -29.64
C TYR A 65 25.59 -6.84 -28.59
N SER A 66 25.95 -6.46 -27.36
CA SER A 66 24.97 -5.76 -26.54
C SER A 66 24.55 -4.56 -27.38
N VAL A 67 23.28 -4.45 -27.68
CA VAL A 67 22.72 -3.25 -28.30
C VAL A 67 23.32 -2.11 -27.52
N LYS A 68 24.26 -1.37 -28.11
CA LYS A 68 24.75 -0.11 -27.53
C LYS A 68 23.48 0.69 -27.41
N SER A 69 22.95 0.77 -26.18
CA SER A 69 21.85 1.69 -25.89
C SER A 69 22.31 2.99 -26.51
N ASP A 70 21.54 3.46 -27.45
CA ASP A 70 21.78 4.59 -28.31
C ASP A 70 22.63 5.64 -27.57
N LYS A 71 23.93 5.77 -27.99
CA LYS A 71 24.85 6.76 -27.44
C LYS A 71 24.49 8.16 -27.93
N GLY A 72 23.31 8.32 -28.55
CA GLY A 72 22.84 9.59 -29.00
C GLY A 72 22.78 10.60 -27.87
N ASN A 73 23.31 11.79 -28.15
CA ASN A 73 23.11 12.92 -27.26
C ASN A 73 21.59 13.22 -27.25
N VAL A 74 20.96 13.03 -26.09
CA VAL A 74 19.52 13.31 -25.91
C VAL A 74 19.29 14.69 -25.28
N CYS A 75 20.34 15.45 -25.01
CA CYS A 75 20.24 16.82 -24.50
C CYS A 75 19.53 17.70 -25.54
N GLY A 76 18.60 18.53 -25.08
CA GLY A 76 17.73 19.33 -25.91
C GLY A 76 16.53 18.58 -26.54
N GLN A 77 16.46 17.26 -26.36
CA GLN A 77 15.33 16.46 -26.86
C GLN A 77 14.21 16.38 -25.83
N ARG A 78 12.99 16.20 -26.32
CA ARG A 78 11.82 15.90 -25.49
C ARG A 78 11.55 14.39 -25.53
N ILE A 79 11.55 13.76 -24.34
CA ILE A 79 11.20 12.35 -24.17
C ILE A 79 9.95 12.30 -23.28
N ASN A 80 8.80 11.97 -23.86
CA ASN A 80 7.50 12.11 -23.22
C ASN A 80 7.31 13.52 -22.64
N ASN A 81 7.02 13.64 -21.35
CA ASN A 81 6.85 14.91 -20.66
C ASN A 81 8.15 15.51 -20.07
N TRP A 82 9.31 15.08 -20.57
CA TRP A 82 10.60 15.52 -20.09
C TRP A 82 11.39 16.21 -21.19
N GLU A 83 11.79 17.45 -20.96
CA GLU A 83 12.80 18.15 -21.71
C GLU A 83 14.15 17.85 -21.09
N VAL A 84 15.05 17.23 -21.85
CA VAL A 84 16.38 16.86 -21.37
C VAL A 84 17.30 18.05 -21.47
N LEU A 85 17.78 18.57 -20.34
CA LEU A 85 18.60 19.76 -20.25
C LEU A 85 20.08 19.44 -20.46
N GLU A 86 20.63 18.56 -19.62
CA GLU A 86 22.03 18.21 -19.61
C GLU A 86 22.28 16.79 -19.09
N GLU A 87 23.38 16.16 -19.50
CA GLU A 87 23.85 14.91 -18.91
C GLU A 87 24.58 15.22 -17.60
N VAL A 88 24.23 14.50 -16.53
CA VAL A 88 24.91 14.56 -15.23
C VAL A 88 25.78 13.33 -15.04
N GLU A 89 26.53 13.27 -13.93
CA GLU A 89 27.38 12.14 -13.60
C GLU A 89 26.64 10.81 -13.65
N LYS A 90 27.33 9.76 -14.12
CA LYS A 90 26.81 8.39 -14.13
C LYS A 90 26.62 7.90 -12.70
N ASN A 91 25.59 7.07 -12.51
CA ASN A 91 25.44 6.41 -11.21
C ASN A 91 26.55 5.37 -10.96
N ALA A 92 26.63 4.84 -9.73
CA ALA A 92 27.60 3.82 -9.32
C ALA A 92 27.63 2.57 -10.23
N TYR A 93 26.57 2.31 -11.00
CA TYR A 93 26.46 1.20 -11.97
C TYR A 93 26.75 1.62 -13.42
N GLY A 94 27.28 2.82 -13.65
CA GLY A 94 27.65 3.33 -14.95
C GLY A 94 26.48 3.76 -15.84
N ALA A 95 25.25 3.81 -15.34
CA ALA A 95 24.08 4.25 -16.11
C ALA A 95 24.05 5.78 -16.22
N ARG A 96 23.85 6.28 -17.47
CA ARG A 96 23.73 7.72 -17.75
C ARG A 96 22.48 8.29 -17.09
N LYS A 97 22.64 9.44 -16.49
CA LYS A 97 21.58 10.25 -15.88
C LYS A 97 21.52 11.62 -16.54
N PHE A 98 20.34 12.17 -16.61
CA PHE A 98 20.07 13.44 -17.25
C PHE A 98 19.27 14.33 -16.31
N LYS A 99 19.67 15.59 -16.25
CA LYS A 99 18.85 16.63 -15.63
C LYS A 99 17.74 16.99 -16.62
N CYS A 100 16.51 16.86 -16.19
CA CYS A 100 15.34 16.99 -17.03
C CYS A 100 14.36 17.95 -16.41
N ARG A 101 13.67 18.74 -17.26
CA ARG A 101 12.57 19.61 -16.88
C ARG A 101 11.25 18.95 -17.25
N CYS A 102 10.32 18.87 -16.31
CA CYS A 102 8.97 18.44 -16.62
C CYS A 102 8.27 19.53 -17.46
N THR A 103 7.71 19.15 -18.60
CA THR A 103 7.05 20.12 -19.50
C THR A 103 5.68 20.57 -18.98
N SER A 104 5.09 19.85 -18.01
CA SER A 104 3.79 20.20 -17.44
C SER A 104 3.89 21.17 -16.26
N CYS A 105 4.90 21.02 -15.39
CA CYS A 105 5.01 21.83 -14.17
C CYS A 105 6.36 22.57 -14.01
N GLY A 106 7.30 22.40 -14.95
CA GLY A 106 8.62 23.05 -14.89
C GLY A 106 9.60 22.43 -13.89
N SER A 107 9.19 21.48 -13.05
CA SER A 107 10.05 20.85 -12.05
C SER A 107 11.25 20.16 -12.67
N ILE A 108 12.42 20.31 -12.04
CA ILE A 108 13.67 19.68 -12.47
C ILE A 108 13.91 18.39 -11.69
N SER A 109 14.26 17.33 -12.39
CA SER A 109 14.59 16.02 -11.80
C SER A 109 15.73 15.36 -12.55
N VAL A 110 16.45 14.45 -11.89
CA VAL A 110 17.51 13.64 -12.52
C VAL A 110 16.98 12.25 -12.82
N LYS A 111 16.92 11.91 -14.13
CA LYS A 111 16.33 10.65 -14.60
C LYS A 111 17.24 9.96 -15.62
N SER A 112 17.13 8.62 -15.73
CA SER A 112 17.70 7.89 -16.84
C SER A 112 16.77 7.95 -18.07
N LYS A 113 17.29 7.73 -19.26
CA LYS A 113 16.48 7.63 -20.50
C LYS A 113 15.32 6.65 -20.31
N ARG A 114 15.60 5.46 -19.77
CA ARG A 114 14.59 4.43 -19.50
C ARG A 114 13.47 4.92 -18.55
N GLN A 115 13.79 5.68 -17.51
CA GLN A 115 12.78 6.23 -16.61
C GLN A 115 11.88 7.25 -17.30
N MET A 116 12.43 8.06 -18.21
CA MET A 116 11.66 9.01 -19.01
C MET A 116 10.74 8.31 -20.00
N GLU A 117 11.25 7.29 -20.70
CA GLU A 117 10.49 6.49 -21.68
C GLU A 117 9.36 5.66 -21.06
N HIS A 118 9.54 5.17 -19.82
CA HIS A 118 8.55 4.32 -19.13
C HIS A 118 7.52 5.13 -18.35
N ASN A 119 7.64 6.45 -18.30
CA ASN A 119 6.65 7.30 -17.64
C ASN A 119 5.41 7.47 -18.53
N LYS A 120 4.56 6.45 -18.58
CA LYS A 120 3.32 6.44 -19.39
C LYS A 120 2.29 7.47 -18.94
N SER A 121 2.32 7.91 -17.67
CA SER A 121 1.38 8.89 -17.15
C SER A 121 1.59 10.30 -17.68
N GLY A 122 2.75 10.56 -18.31
CA GLY A 122 3.08 11.89 -18.85
C GLY A 122 3.28 12.98 -17.80
N ARG A 123 3.23 12.65 -16.50
CA ARG A 123 3.39 13.60 -15.39
C ARG A 123 4.62 13.26 -14.55
N CYS A 124 5.32 14.25 -14.05
CA CYS A 124 6.39 14.03 -13.08
C CYS A 124 5.80 13.81 -11.68
N GLU A 125 6.65 13.40 -10.75
CA GLU A 125 6.27 13.17 -9.35
C GLU A 125 5.83 14.47 -8.62
N ASN A 126 6.16 15.66 -9.18
CA ASN A 126 5.79 16.98 -8.66
C ASN A 126 4.68 17.65 -9.49
N CYS A 127 4.19 17.01 -10.55
CA CYS A 127 3.05 17.52 -11.28
C CYS A 127 1.81 17.50 -10.39
N LYS A 128 1.29 18.67 -10.10
CA LYS A 128 -0.03 18.80 -9.51
C LYS A 128 -1.05 18.18 -10.48
N PRO A 129 -1.83 17.17 -10.08
CA PRO A 129 -2.97 16.76 -10.88
C PRO A 129 -3.98 17.90 -10.92
N ASP A 130 -4.72 18.03 -12.01
CA ASP A 130 -5.93 18.87 -12.04
C ASP A 130 -7.00 18.16 -11.19
N TYR A 131 -6.94 18.36 -9.87
CA TYR A 131 -8.04 17.94 -9.01
C TYR A 131 -9.19 18.93 -9.23
N GLN A 132 -10.34 18.37 -9.56
CA GLN A 132 -11.57 19.12 -9.47
C GLN A 132 -12.12 18.92 -8.07
N PHE A 133 -12.24 20.01 -7.32
CA PHE A 133 -12.92 19.99 -6.04
C PHE A 133 -14.34 20.51 -6.21
N VAL A 134 -15.28 19.74 -5.71
CA VAL A 134 -16.68 20.19 -5.53
C VAL A 134 -16.83 20.60 -4.07
N ILE A 135 -17.27 21.83 -3.82
CA ILE A 135 -17.47 22.35 -2.46
C ILE A 135 -18.95 22.34 -2.15
N ASP A 136 -19.31 21.73 -1.04
CA ASP A 136 -20.65 21.72 -0.47
C ASP A 136 -20.56 22.05 1.03
N GLY A 137 -20.97 23.25 1.40
CA GLY A 137 -20.81 23.79 2.75
C GLY A 137 -19.34 23.76 3.20
N ASP A 138 -19.08 23.07 4.31
CA ASP A 138 -17.74 22.92 4.90
C ASP A 138 -16.94 21.74 4.35
N VAL A 139 -17.46 21.04 3.34
CA VAL A 139 -16.84 19.84 2.74
C VAL A 139 -16.34 20.14 1.33
N ALA A 140 -15.09 19.79 1.07
CA ALA A 140 -14.52 19.78 -0.28
C ALA A 140 -14.28 18.32 -0.71
N THR A 141 -14.93 17.91 -1.79
CA THR A 141 -14.77 16.58 -2.40
C THR A 141 -13.85 16.68 -3.59
N GLY A 142 -12.71 16.02 -3.54
CA GLY A 142 -11.74 15.91 -4.63
C GLY A 142 -11.84 14.55 -5.33
N ILE A 143 -11.50 14.53 -6.62
CA ILE A 143 -11.47 13.30 -7.42
C ILE A 143 -10.03 13.04 -7.85
N LEU A 144 -9.48 11.87 -7.49
CA LEU A 144 -8.16 11.42 -7.93
C LEU A 144 -8.19 11.03 -9.42
N PRO A 145 -7.03 10.97 -10.11
CA PRO A 145 -6.97 10.59 -11.52
C PRO A 145 -7.49 9.18 -11.85
N ASP A 146 -7.61 8.30 -10.85
CA ASP A 146 -8.18 6.96 -10.98
C ASP A 146 -9.69 6.91 -10.75
N GLY A 147 -10.32 8.08 -10.52
CA GLY A 147 -11.74 8.23 -10.25
C GLY A 147 -12.12 8.08 -8.77
N THR A 148 -11.15 7.86 -7.87
CA THR A 148 -11.43 7.76 -6.42
C THR A 148 -11.83 9.11 -5.87
N GLU A 149 -12.97 9.20 -5.22
CA GLU A 149 -13.43 10.38 -4.49
C GLU A 149 -12.87 10.39 -3.08
N PHE A 150 -12.55 11.59 -2.60
CA PHE A 150 -12.15 11.80 -1.21
C PHE A 150 -12.67 13.14 -0.68
N CYS A 151 -12.95 13.19 0.62
CA CYS A 151 -13.49 14.36 1.28
C CYS A 151 -12.49 14.94 2.27
N ILE A 152 -12.46 16.27 2.34
CA ILE A 152 -11.70 17.06 3.32
C ILE A 152 -12.54 18.23 3.84
N SER A 153 -12.16 18.80 4.96
CA SER A 153 -12.73 20.07 5.39
C SER A 153 -12.23 21.22 4.50
N VAL A 154 -13.09 22.15 4.14
CA VAL A 154 -12.77 23.28 3.23
C VAL A 154 -11.57 24.10 3.73
N GLN A 155 -11.40 24.25 5.02
CA GLN A 155 -10.25 24.94 5.63
C GLN A 155 -8.88 24.32 5.27
N ASP A 156 -8.85 23.03 4.86
CA ASP A 156 -7.62 22.35 4.46
C ASP A 156 -7.40 22.35 2.94
N LEU A 157 -8.36 22.88 2.16
CA LEU A 157 -8.36 22.79 0.70
C LEU A 157 -7.10 23.39 0.08
N GLU A 158 -6.69 24.60 0.47
CA GLU A 158 -5.51 25.25 -0.09
C GLU A 158 -4.24 24.43 0.13
N ARG A 159 -4.06 23.90 1.33
CA ARG A 159 -2.89 23.06 1.70
C ARG A 159 -2.89 21.74 0.94
N VAL A 160 -4.06 21.13 0.81
CA VAL A 160 -4.24 19.83 0.13
C VAL A 160 -4.08 20.00 -1.37
N ASP A 161 -4.69 21.06 -1.96
CA ASP A 161 -4.59 21.33 -3.38
C ASP A 161 -3.14 21.65 -3.83
N ALA A 162 -2.29 22.11 -2.94
CA ALA A 162 -0.87 22.35 -3.22
C ALA A 162 -0.02 21.07 -3.43
N LYS A 163 -0.53 19.89 -3.13
CA LYS A 163 0.20 18.61 -3.16
C LYS A 163 -0.38 17.63 -4.19
N CYS A 164 0.44 16.64 -4.57
CA CYS A 164 0.03 15.53 -5.44
C CYS A 164 -0.42 14.31 -4.63
N TRP A 165 -1.69 14.01 -4.65
CA TRP A 165 -2.27 12.89 -3.93
C TRP A 165 -2.49 11.66 -4.82
N ARG A 166 -2.46 10.47 -4.24
CA ARG A 166 -2.73 9.20 -4.91
C ARG A 166 -3.25 8.19 -3.92
N LEU A 167 -4.06 7.26 -4.39
CA LEU A 167 -4.49 6.11 -3.61
C LEU A 167 -3.34 5.09 -3.51
N ASN A 168 -3.09 4.53 -2.33
CA ASN A 168 -2.16 3.42 -2.16
C ASN A 168 -2.89 2.07 -2.23
N SER A 169 -2.14 0.96 -2.25
CA SER A 169 -2.70 -0.40 -2.32
C SER A 169 -3.54 -0.81 -1.10
N LYS A 170 -3.49 -0.04 0.00
CA LYS A 170 -4.26 -0.26 1.21
C LYS A 170 -5.52 0.62 1.28
N GLY A 171 -5.80 1.42 0.25
CA GLY A 171 -6.96 2.31 0.19
C GLY A 171 -6.78 3.66 0.89
N TYR A 172 -5.55 4.03 1.30
CA TYR A 172 -5.27 5.35 1.88
C TYR A 172 -4.77 6.32 0.84
N ILE A 173 -5.17 7.58 0.98
CA ILE A 173 -4.67 8.67 0.16
C ILE A 173 -3.35 9.16 0.74
N GLN A 174 -2.33 9.26 -0.10
CA GLN A 174 -0.99 9.64 0.31
C GLN A 174 -0.30 10.54 -0.72
N THR A 175 0.64 11.33 -0.24
CA THR A 175 1.59 12.08 -1.06
C THR A 175 3.02 11.72 -0.70
N ARG A 176 3.98 12.17 -1.49
CA ARG A 176 5.39 12.08 -1.13
C ARG A 176 5.73 13.18 -0.13
N ALA A 177 6.45 12.84 0.94
CA ALA A 177 6.96 13.82 1.88
C ALA A 177 7.98 14.77 1.20
N ASP A 178 8.20 15.94 1.77
CA ASP A 178 9.10 16.95 1.21
C ASP A 178 10.56 16.48 1.17
N ASP A 179 10.95 15.50 2.00
CA ASP A 179 12.24 14.81 1.97
C ASP A 179 12.43 13.92 0.72
N GLY A 180 11.37 13.71 -0.05
CA GLY A 180 11.34 12.87 -1.25
C GLY A 180 11.54 11.37 -1.01
N ARG A 181 11.70 10.92 0.23
CA ARG A 181 11.98 9.51 0.61
C ARG A 181 10.72 8.82 1.14
N ASN A 182 9.99 9.48 2.00
CA ASN A 182 8.83 8.94 2.70
C ASN A 182 7.52 9.30 2.00
N HIS A 183 6.43 8.69 2.45
CA HIS A 183 5.07 9.06 2.09
C HIS A 183 4.32 9.51 3.33
N VAL A 184 3.50 10.54 3.17
CA VAL A 184 2.62 11.06 4.22
C VAL A 184 1.19 10.77 3.79
N HIS A 185 0.39 10.20 4.67
CA HIS A 185 -1.02 10.00 4.42
C HIS A 185 -1.79 11.32 4.57
N LEU A 186 -2.89 11.47 3.82
CA LEU A 186 -3.70 12.70 3.81
C LEU A 186 -4.22 13.04 5.21
N HIS A 187 -4.69 12.05 5.97
CA HIS A 187 -5.17 12.25 7.33
C HIS A 187 -4.07 12.76 8.28
N GLN A 188 -2.83 12.26 8.17
CA GLN A 188 -1.68 12.75 8.94
C GLN A 188 -1.29 14.17 8.51
N PHE A 189 -1.31 14.45 7.21
CA PHE A 189 -1.03 15.78 6.66
C PHE A 189 -2.04 16.83 7.16
N ILE A 190 -3.33 16.48 7.17
CA ILE A 190 -4.41 17.38 7.64
C ILE A 190 -4.23 17.71 9.12
N LEU A 191 -3.97 16.71 9.97
CA LEU A 191 -3.76 16.92 11.40
C LEU A 191 -2.38 17.47 11.75
N GLY A 192 -1.45 17.54 10.78
CA GLY A 192 -0.08 17.99 11.01
C GLY A 192 0.74 17.07 11.92
N THR A 193 0.42 15.78 11.95
CA THR A 193 1.07 14.80 12.82
C THR A 193 2.30 14.17 12.18
N ASP A 194 3.20 13.66 13.01
CA ASP A 194 4.29 12.80 12.55
C ASP A 194 3.76 11.48 11.97
N ILE A 195 4.54 10.85 11.08
CA ILE A 195 4.18 9.57 10.44
C ILE A 195 4.07 8.41 11.44
N SER A 196 4.66 8.51 12.62
CA SER A 196 4.55 7.53 13.71
C SER A 196 3.22 7.62 14.48
N VAL A 197 2.52 8.74 14.35
CA VAL A 197 1.23 8.96 15.02
C VAL A 197 0.12 8.22 14.30
N ILE A 198 -0.65 7.45 15.06
CA ILE A 198 -1.79 6.71 14.51
C ILE A 198 -2.99 7.64 14.48
N VAL A 199 -3.54 7.85 13.28
CA VAL A 199 -4.78 8.59 13.04
C VAL A 199 -5.85 7.60 12.59
N ASP A 200 -6.99 7.63 13.25
CA ASP A 200 -8.15 6.79 12.97
C ASP A 200 -9.23 7.59 12.23
N HIS A 201 -9.92 6.93 11.30
CA HIS A 201 -11.13 7.45 10.65
C HIS A 201 -12.34 6.94 11.42
N ILE A 202 -13.05 7.83 12.12
CA ILE A 202 -14.18 7.48 12.99
C ILE A 202 -15.21 6.63 12.24
N ASN A 203 -15.55 7.02 11.00
CA ASN A 203 -16.48 6.28 10.15
C ASN A 203 -15.85 5.11 9.38
N ARG A 204 -14.55 4.84 9.54
CA ARG A 204 -13.77 3.77 8.87
C ARG A 204 -13.66 3.91 7.36
N ASN A 205 -13.98 5.07 6.80
CA ASN A 205 -13.73 5.39 5.40
C ASN A 205 -12.37 6.10 5.26
N PRO A 206 -11.32 5.45 4.70
CA PRO A 206 -9.99 6.05 4.58
C PRO A 206 -9.92 7.21 3.58
N CYS A 207 -10.97 7.41 2.79
CA CYS A 207 -11.11 8.53 1.87
C CYS A 207 -11.85 9.73 2.48
N ASP A 208 -12.45 9.60 3.65
CA ASP A 208 -13.08 10.71 4.36
C ASP A 208 -12.10 11.30 5.39
N CYS A 209 -11.31 12.24 4.93
CA CYS A 209 -10.30 12.93 5.72
C CYS A 209 -10.76 14.29 6.26
N ARG A 210 -12.07 14.50 6.47
CA ARG A 210 -12.58 15.66 7.18
C ARG A 210 -12.10 15.66 8.63
N ARG A 211 -11.76 16.83 9.18
CA ARG A 211 -11.20 16.92 10.54
C ARG A 211 -12.12 16.31 11.61
N GLU A 212 -13.42 16.48 11.47
CA GLU A 212 -14.44 15.92 12.36
C GLU A 212 -14.47 14.37 12.36
N ASN A 213 -13.98 13.76 11.27
CA ASN A 213 -13.90 12.30 11.11
C ASN A 213 -12.53 11.73 11.49
N LEU A 214 -11.56 12.57 11.84
CA LEU A 214 -10.20 12.16 12.17
C LEU A 214 -9.94 12.33 13.66
N ARG A 215 -9.28 11.34 14.25
CA ARG A 215 -8.83 11.41 15.64
C ARG A 215 -7.47 10.75 15.82
N ILE A 216 -6.64 11.32 16.70
CA ILE A 216 -5.38 10.71 17.12
C ILE A 216 -5.71 9.62 18.14
N VAL A 217 -5.15 8.42 17.95
CA VAL A 217 -5.44 7.26 18.78
C VAL A 217 -4.18 6.47 19.11
N THR A 218 -4.22 5.69 20.18
CA THR A 218 -3.25 4.65 20.44
C THR A 218 -3.51 3.44 19.54
N ALA A 219 -2.51 2.55 19.38
CA ALA A 219 -2.68 1.30 18.62
C ALA A 219 -3.84 0.44 19.18
N GLN A 220 -4.02 0.46 20.48
CA GLN A 220 -5.11 -0.21 21.17
C GLN A 220 -6.48 0.36 20.79
N GLN A 221 -6.66 1.67 20.89
CA GLN A 221 -7.90 2.35 20.52
C GLN A 221 -8.25 2.17 19.05
N ASN A 222 -7.25 2.28 18.16
CA ASN A 222 -7.44 2.00 16.74
C ASN A 222 -7.92 0.55 16.51
N SER A 223 -7.48 -0.39 17.37
CA SER A 223 -7.94 -1.77 17.30
C SER A 223 -9.41 -1.98 17.70
N TRP A 224 -10.01 -1.03 18.41
CA TRP A 224 -11.40 -1.07 18.81
C TRP A 224 -12.36 -0.64 17.71
N ASN A 225 -11.92 0.25 16.81
CA ASN A 225 -12.71 0.71 15.65
C ASN A 225 -12.71 -0.33 14.51
N ARG A 226 -13.24 -1.53 14.77
CA ARG A 226 -13.29 -2.63 13.80
C ARG A 226 -14.65 -2.74 13.13
N SER A 227 -14.64 -3.10 11.85
CA SER A 227 -15.83 -3.50 11.10
C SER A 227 -16.11 -4.99 11.27
N LEU A 228 -17.27 -5.43 10.76
CA LEU A 228 -17.64 -6.83 10.69
C LEU A 228 -16.57 -7.61 9.89
N ALA A 229 -16.08 -8.71 10.44
CA ALA A 229 -15.10 -9.55 9.76
C ALA A 229 -15.71 -10.24 8.53
N ARG A 230 -14.94 -10.38 7.44
CA ARG A 230 -15.40 -11.01 6.18
C ARG A 230 -15.93 -12.44 6.36
N ASN A 231 -15.43 -13.17 7.34
CA ASN A 231 -15.82 -14.54 7.66
C ASN A 231 -16.90 -14.61 8.76
N ASN A 232 -17.51 -13.47 9.11
CA ASN A 232 -18.59 -13.46 10.09
C ASN A 232 -19.83 -14.17 9.52
N THR A 233 -20.35 -15.14 10.28
CA THR A 233 -21.50 -15.96 9.88
C THR A 233 -22.78 -15.61 10.61
N THR A 234 -22.71 -14.72 11.61
CA THR A 234 -23.87 -14.33 12.44
C THR A 234 -24.49 -13.01 12.03
N GLY A 235 -23.78 -12.19 11.25
CA GLY A 235 -24.19 -10.83 10.91
C GLY A 235 -23.90 -9.80 12.01
N TYR A 236 -23.41 -10.23 13.18
CA TYR A 236 -23.13 -9.37 14.33
C TYR A 236 -21.68 -9.39 14.75
N VAL A 237 -21.13 -8.22 15.08
CA VAL A 237 -19.77 -8.09 15.65
C VAL A 237 -19.75 -8.65 17.07
N GLY A 238 -18.71 -9.42 17.41
CA GLY A 238 -18.53 -9.99 18.75
C GLY A 238 -19.43 -11.19 19.05
N VAL A 239 -20.20 -11.69 18.06
CA VAL A 239 -21.10 -12.83 18.23
C VAL A 239 -20.62 -14.02 17.39
N SER A 240 -20.55 -15.19 18.02
CA SER A 240 -20.16 -16.45 17.37
C SER A 240 -21.12 -17.59 17.71
N LEU A 241 -21.36 -18.52 16.78
CA LEU A 241 -22.20 -19.70 16.99
C LEU A 241 -21.36 -20.84 17.58
N ILE A 242 -21.76 -21.37 18.72
CA ILE A 242 -21.24 -22.61 19.34
C ILE A 242 -22.05 -23.77 18.78
N LYS A 243 -21.56 -24.36 17.68
CA LYS A 243 -22.28 -25.43 16.95
C LYS A 243 -22.69 -26.62 17.82
N SER A 244 -21.83 -27.06 18.73
CA SER A 244 -22.07 -28.21 19.63
C SER A 244 -23.23 -27.97 20.60
N LYS A 245 -23.48 -26.73 21.00
CA LYS A 245 -24.53 -26.34 21.97
C LYS A 245 -25.75 -25.70 21.29
N LYS A 246 -25.69 -25.38 20.01
CA LYS A 246 -26.68 -24.60 19.28
C LYS A 246 -27.01 -23.27 20.00
N LEU A 247 -25.97 -22.61 20.55
CA LEU A 247 -26.06 -21.35 21.28
C LEU A 247 -25.13 -20.33 20.61
N TYR A 248 -25.49 -19.07 20.70
CA TYR A 248 -24.60 -17.95 20.36
C TYR A 248 -23.82 -17.50 21.61
N ARG A 249 -22.60 -17.08 21.40
CA ARG A 249 -21.73 -16.51 22.42
C ARG A 249 -21.35 -15.09 22.05
N ALA A 250 -21.53 -14.18 23.00
CA ALA A 250 -21.01 -12.82 22.92
C ALA A 250 -19.62 -12.75 23.58
N GLN A 251 -18.66 -12.11 22.92
CA GLN A 251 -17.32 -11.86 23.44
C GLN A 251 -16.78 -10.53 22.93
N ILE A 252 -15.88 -9.92 23.71
CA ILE A 252 -15.17 -8.69 23.36
C ILE A 252 -13.70 -8.85 23.74
N SER A 253 -12.80 -8.32 22.91
CA SER A 253 -11.34 -8.41 23.14
C SER A 253 -10.83 -7.07 23.65
N ILE A 254 -10.08 -7.09 24.75
CA ILE A 254 -9.38 -5.93 25.31
C ILE A 254 -7.99 -6.37 25.81
N HIS A 255 -6.94 -5.59 25.54
CA HIS A 255 -5.57 -5.92 25.92
C HIS A 255 -5.15 -7.35 25.54
N GLU A 256 -5.46 -7.77 24.29
CA GLU A 256 -5.19 -9.12 23.76
C GLU A 256 -5.88 -10.28 24.52
N ARG A 257 -6.87 -9.95 25.38
CA ARG A 257 -7.67 -10.93 26.11
C ARG A 257 -9.12 -10.91 25.65
N ASP A 258 -9.69 -12.10 25.50
CA ASP A 258 -11.11 -12.26 25.17
C ASP A 258 -11.94 -12.35 26.44
N ILE A 259 -12.89 -11.44 26.60
CA ILE A 259 -13.87 -11.41 27.67
C ILE A 259 -15.15 -12.03 27.17
N GLY A 260 -15.57 -13.15 27.75
CA GLY A 260 -16.86 -13.76 27.48
C GLY A 260 -17.98 -12.97 28.15
N LEU A 261 -18.91 -12.42 27.37
CA LEU A 261 -20.03 -11.60 27.88
C LEU A 261 -21.23 -12.45 28.28
N GLY A 262 -21.49 -13.53 27.53
CA GLY A 262 -22.60 -14.44 27.81
C GLY A 262 -22.93 -15.35 26.64
N GLN A 263 -23.98 -16.16 26.82
CA GLN A 263 -24.50 -17.06 25.78
C GLN A 263 -26.04 -16.95 25.74
N SER A 264 -26.62 -17.07 24.55
CA SER A 264 -28.07 -17.07 24.34
C SER A 264 -28.43 -17.94 23.15
N LYS A 265 -29.67 -18.41 23.08
CA LYS A 265 -30.25 -19.02 21.87
C LYS A 265 -30.52 -17.98 20.81
N ASP A 266 -30.70 -16.72 21.22
CA ASP A 266 -30.97 -15.59 20.34
C ASP A 266 -29.68 -14.81 20.07
N PRO A 267 -29.24 -14.69 18.82
CA PRO A 267 -28.06 -13.91 18.47
C PRO A 267 -28.23 -12.41 18.72
N VAL A 268 -29.47 -11.89 18.71
CA VAL A 268 -29.77 -10.48 18.99
C VAL A 268 -29.39 -10.12 20.44
N VAL A 269 -29.72 -10.98 21.39
CA VAL A 269 -29.33 -10.79 22.80
C VAL A 269 -27.81 -10.78 22.96
N CYS A 270 -27.10 -11.63 22.22
CA CYS A 270 -25.63 -11.62 22.20
C CYS A 270 -25.07 -10.34 21.58
N ALA A 271 -25.70 -9.82 20.54
CA ALA A 271 -25.30 -8.56 19.92
C ALA A 271 -25.55 -7.36 20.83
N GLN A 272 -26.67 -7.36 21.59
CA GLN A 272 -26.92 -6.38 22.66
C GLN A 272 -25.81 -6.41 23.74
N MET A 273 -25.44 -7.61 24.22
CA MET A 273 -24.32 -7.76 25.19
C MET A 273 -23.03 -7.14 24.65
N TYR A 274 -22.73 -7.37 23.36
CA TYR A 274 -21.55 -6.78 22.74
C TYR A 274 -21.62 -5.25 22.68
N ASN A 275 -22.76 -4.70 22.23
CA ASN A 275 -22.94 -3.25 22.14
C ASN A 275 -22.76 -2.58 23.51
N ILE A 276 -23.39 -3.14 24.56
CA ILE A 276 -23.26 -2.64 25.94
C ILE A 276 -21.80 -2.67 26.39
N ALA A 277 -21.10 -3.79 26.20
CA ALA A 277 -19.71 -3.93 26.59
C ALA A 277 -18.79 -2.98 25.80
N SER A 278 -19.03 -2.83 24.50
CA SER A 278 -18.26 -1.93 23.63
C SER A 278 -18.44 -0.47 24.05
N ASP A 279 -19.66 -0.06 24.36
CA ASP A 279 -19.96 1.28 24.85
C ASP A 279 -19.29 1.55 26.20
N PHE A 280 -19.41 0.63 27.12
CA PHE A 280 -18.84 0.74 28.46
C PHE A 280 -17.31 0.76 28.49
N LEU A 281 -16.66 -0.09 27.66
CA LEU A 281 -15.21 -0.26 27.67
C LEU A 281 -14.47 0.72 26.76
N PHE A 282 -15.08 1.08 25.63
CA PHE A 282 -14.39 1.84 24.57
C PHE A 282 -14.92 3.26 24.41
N GLY A 283 -16.10 3.57 24.96
CA GLY A 283 -16.70 4.91 24.87
C GLY A 283 -16.77 5.42 23.45
N GLU A 284 -16.24 6.62 23.20
CA GLU A 284 -16.18 7.25 21.89
C GLU A 284 -15.30 6.50 20.87
N TYR A 285 -14.36 5.66 21.34
CA TYR A 285 -13.49 4.86 20.46
C TYR A 285 -14.12 3.54 20.01
N LYS A 286 -15.36 3.25 20.40
CA LYS A 286 -16.08 2.07 19.93
C LYS A 286 -16.21 2.07 18.41
N GLY A 287 -16.12 0.89 17.81
CA GLY A 287 -16.26 0.70 16.38
C GLY A 287 -17.72 0.47 15.97
N HIS A 288 -17.92 -0.61 15.23
CA HIS A 288 -19.24 -0.99 14.74
C HIS A 288 -20.21 -1.28 15.89
N VAL A 289 -21.36 -0.65 15.86
CA VAL A 289 -22.51 -0.95 16.72
C VAL A 289 -23.45 -1.88 15.95
N ASN A 290 -23.82 -3.02 16.55
CA ASN A 290 -24.77 -3.91 15.93
C ASN A 290 -26.17 -3.25 15.89
N ASP A 291 -26.85 -3.35 14.77
CA ASP A 291 -28.21 -2.85 14.62
C ASP A 291 -29.18 -3.86 15.29
N VAL A 292 -29.56 -3.57 16.52
CA VAL A 292 -30.42 -4.40 17.35
C VAL A 292 -31.28 -3.51 18.27
N PRO A 293 -32.46 -3.96 18.70
CA PRO A 293 -33.29 -3.22 19.65
C PRO A 293 -32.57 -2.88 20.95
N ASP A 294 -33.06 -1.84 21.64
CA ASP A 294 -32.52 -1.43 22.93
C ASP A 294 -32.56 -2.58 23.94
N PRO A 295 -31.48 -2.80 24.70
CA PRO A 295 -31.41 -3.85 25.70
C PRO A 295 -32.17 -3.49 26.99
N PRO A 296 -32.71 -4.49 27.70
CA PRO A 296 -33.33 -4.26 29.01
C PRO A 296 -32.29 -3.82 30.06
N LEU A 297 -32.70 -3.02 31.03
CA LEU A 297 -31.81 -2.47 32.06
C LEU A 297 -31.05 -3.53 32.86
N GLU A 298 -31.68 -4.66 33.15
CA GLU A 298 -31.02 -5.78 33.83
C GLU A 298 -29.81 -6.33 33.03
N LEU A 299 -29.95 -6.41 31.71
CA LEU A 299 -28.84 -6.85 30.84
C LEU A 299 -27.71 -5.83 30.85
N ILE A 300 -28.02 -4.53 30.82
CA ILE A 300 -27.05 -3.45 30.91
C ILE A 300 -26.25 -3.56 32.18
N GLN A 301 -26.92 -3.63 33.33
CA GLN A 301 -26.27 -3.75 34.64
C GLN A 301 -25.36 -4.97 34.73
N LYS A 302 -25.85 -6.11 34.31
CA LYS A 302 -25.09 -7.37 34.32
C LYS A 302 -23.83 -7.28 33.47
N ILE A 303 -23.89 -6.67 32.31
CA ILE A 303 -22.70 -6.54 31.42
C ILE A 303 -21.74 -5.49 31.95
N HIS A 304 -22.22 -4.38 32.49
CA HIS A 304 -21.36 -3.38 33.15
C HIS A 304 -20.58 -3.98 34.31
N GLU A 305 -21.23 -4.74 35.20
CA GLU A 305 -20.56 -5.43 36.31
C GLU A 305 -19.48 -6.38 35.84
N ARG A 306 -19.77 -7.14 34.76
CA ARG A 306 -18.81 -8.07 34.14
C ARG A 306 -17.62 -7.36 33.52
N CYS A 307 -17.81 -6.20 32.91
CA CYS A 307 -16.79 -5.43 32.24
C CYS A 307 -15.98 -4.51 33.14
N ARG A 308 -16.53 -4.15 34.33
CA ARG A 308 -15.91 -3.20 35.27
C ARG A 308 -14.42 -3.49 35.56
N PRO A 309 -13.97 -4.75 35.80
CA PRO A 309 -12.56 -5.04 36.08
C PRO A 309 -11.60 -4.74 34.92
N PHE A 310 -12.12 -4.54 33.73
CA PHE A 310 -11.35 -4.35 32.49
C PHE A 310 -11.40 -2.93 31.98
N ARG A 311 -12.19 -2.05 32.63
CA ARG A 311 -12.30 -0.66 32.23
C ARG A 311 -11.05 0.09 32.67
N ASP A 312 -10.34 0.67 31.71
CA ASP A 312 -9.17 1.51 31.95
C ASP A 312 -9.56 2.99 31.82
N ASP A 313 -10.06 3.55 32.93
CA ASP A 313 -10.47 4.96 32.95
C ASP A 313 -9.30 5.92 32.71
N LYS A 314 -8.04 5.49 32.97
CA LYS A 314 -6.85 6.31 32.67
C LYS A 314 -6.53 6.35 31.17
N ALA A 315 -6.71 5.23 30.49
CA ALA A 315 -6.52 5.20 29.03
C ALA A 315 -7.62 6.00 28.28
N LEU A 316 -8.81 6.10 28.85
CA LEU A 316 -9.89 6.95 28.33
C LEU A 316 -9.67 8.43 28.64
N ALA A 317 -9.16 8.78 29.81
CA ALA A 317 -8.94 10.17 30.26
C ALA A 317 -7.64 10.80 29.70
N ALA A 318 -6.64 10.00 29.34
CA ALA A 318 -5.33 10.52 28.91
C ALA A 318 -5.37 11.32 27.59
N LEU A 319 -6.49 11.32 26.88
CA LEU A 319 -6.63 11.98 25.57
C LEU A 319 -7.36 13.30 25.59
N ASP A 320 -8.13 13.60 26.61
CA ASP A 320 -8.64 14.98 26.80
C ASP A 320 -7.50 16.00 26.93
N LEU A 321 -6.32 15.55 27.38
CA LEU A 321 -5.11 16.38 27.48
C LEU A 321 -4.36 16.56 26.15
N CYS A 322 -4.43 15.60 25.24
CA CYS A 322 -3.77 15.72 23.92
C CYS A 322 -4.61 16.52 22.90
N GLY A 323 -5.95 16.48 23.02
CA GLY A 323 -6.85 17.25 22.14
C GLY A 323 -6.76 18.76 22.34
N HIS A 324 -6.45 19.22 23.56
CA HIS A 324 -6.32 20.64 23.86
C HIS A 324 -4.96 21.24 23.55
N PHE A 325 -3.89 20.44 23.43
CA PHE A 325 -2.54 20.95 23.18
C PHE A 325 -2.29 21.41 21.74
N LEU A 326 -3.14 21.05 20.77
CA LEU A 326 -2.96 21.40 19.35
C LEU A 326 -3.74 22.64 18.90
N LEU A 327 -4.56 23.27 19.77
CA LEU A 327 -5.35 24.44 19.41
C LEU A 327 -4.74 25.78 19.88
N GLU A 328 -3.68 25.77 20.70
CA GLU A 328 -3.08 27.00 21.24
C GLU A 328 -1.77 27.44 20.56
N GLY A 329 -1.35 26.82 19.46
CA GLY A 329 -0.05 27.03 18.82
C GLY A 329 -0.05 27.77 17.50
N THR A 330 -1.09 28.58 17.14
CA THR A 330 -1.03 29.48 15.98
C THR A 330 -1.83 30.75 16.28
N ALA A 331 -1.18 31.71 16.91
CA ALA A 331 -1.49 33.14 16.80
C ALA A 331 -0.36 33.80 16.02
#